data_6a6045967cf949e02fe41f0b59c24f62
#
_entry.id   6a6045967cf949e02fe41f0b59c24f62
#
_cell.length_a   1.000
_cell.length_b   1.000
_cell.length_c   1.000
_cell.angle_alpha   90.00
_cell.angle_beta   90.00
_cell.angle_gamma   90.00
#
_symmetry.space_group_name_H-M   'P 1'
#
loop_
_entity.id
_entity.type
_entity.pdbx_description
1 polymer ?
#
loop_
_entity_poly.entity_id
_entity_poly.type
_entity_poly.pdbx_seq_one_letter_code
_entity_poly.pdbx_strand_id
1 'polypeptide(L)'
;KLSFLNYPNNIMNLQELKGKEPQELLKQADKIGIENPSSLRKQDLMFAILKTIAEEGTPITGIGVIEIMQDGFGFLRSSESNYLPGPDDIYVSPSQIKKFSLRTGDSVEGEIRSPKQGERYFAIIKINKINGENVDQVKNRVNFEDLTPLYPDSRFKLEQEKPMPDLTERIIDIIAPLGKGQRQLIVAQPFTGKTIIM
;
A
#
# COMPACT_ATOMS: atom_id res chain seq x y z
N LYS A 1 -23.90 16.70 24.37
CA LYS A 1 -22.49 17.19 24.29
C LYS A 1 -21.60 15.97 24.51
N LEU A 2 -21.30 15.23 23.41
CA LEU A 2 -20.36 14.15 23.40
C LEU A 2 -18.96 14.77 23.36
N SER A 3 -18.18 14.52 24.40
CA SER A 3 -16.78 14.91 24.48
C SER A 3 -16.01 14.10 23.43
N PHE A 4 -15.51 14.82 22.45
CA PHE A 4 -14.68 14.30 21.37
C PHE A 4 -13.54 13.45 21.94
N LEU A 5 -13.43 12.21 21.45
CA LEU A 5 -12.24 11.39 21.60
C LEU A 5 -11.06 12.21 21.08
N ASN A 6 -10.07 12.45 21.93
CA ASN A 6 -8.83 13.17 21.63
C ASN A 6 -8.04 12.46 20.53
N TYR A 7 -8.35 12.75 19.26
CA TYR A 7 -7.42 12.55 18.16
C TYR A 7 -6.62 13.84 18.00
N PRO A 8 -5.30 13.82 18.06
CA PRO A 8 -4.48 15.05 18.06
C PRO A 8 -4.53 15.85 16.76
N ASN A 9 -5.22 15.40 15.72
CA ASN A 9 -5.43 16.14 14.47
C ASN A 9 -6.76 15.75 13.81
N ASN A 10 -7.89 15.97 14.30
CA ASN A 10 -9.23 15.92 13.65
C ASN A 10 -9.39 15.17 12.30
N ILE A 11 -8.48 14.24 11.97
CA ILE A 11 -8.40 13.46 10.73
C ILE A 11 -8.39 11.99 11.13
N MET A 12 -9.36 11.22 10.65
CA MET A 12 -9.40 9.79 10.90
C MET A 12 -8.71 9.00 9.79
N ASN A 13 -7.79 8.10 10.17
CA ASN A 13 -7.10 7.24 9.24
C ASN A 13 -7.80 5.88 9.14
N LEU A 14 -8.20 5.50 7.92
CA LEU A 14 -8.83 4.21 7.64
C LEU A 14 -7.97 3.02 8.08
N GLN A 15 -6.64 3.10 7.93
CA GLN A 15 -5.74 2.01 8.31
C GLN A 15 -5.65 1.80 9.82
N GLU A 16 -5.72 2.87 10.62
CA GLU A 16 -5.75 2.74 12.07
C GLU A 16 -6.98 1.97 12.55
N LEU A 17 -8.13 2.20 11.89
CA LEU A 17 -9.36 1.44 12.16
C LEU A 17 -9.21 -0.04 11.77
N LYS A 18 -8.58 -0.33 10.65
CA LYS A 18 -8.34 -1.71 10.18
C LYS A 18 -7.43 -2.50 11.12
N GLY A 19 -6.42 -1.85 11.68
CA GLY A 19 -5.48 -2.46 12.63
C GLY A 19 -6.05 -2.76 14.02
N LYS A 20 -7.24 -2.22 14.36
CA LYS A 20 -7.86 -2.45 15.67
C LYS A 20 -8.43 -3.85 15.82
N GLU A 21 -8.35 -4.34 17.06
CA GLU A 21 -9.00 -5.61 17.41
C GLU A 21 -10.54 -5.50 17.33
N PRO A 22 -11.26 -6.61 17.04
CA PRO A 22 -12.72 -6.60 16.95
C PRO A 22 -13.42 -6.06 18.19
N GLN A 23 -12.87 -6.30 19.38
CA GLN A 23 -13.41 -5.81 20.64
C GLN A 23 -13.34 -4.29 20.78
N GLU A 24 -12.28 -3.66 20.26
CA GLU A 24 -12.12 -2.21 20.25
C GLU A 24 -13.07 -1.54 19.26
N LEU A 25 -13.25 -2.18 18.10
CA LEU A 25 -14.21 -1.70 17.09
C LEU A 25 -15.64 -1.76 17.62
N LEU A 26 -16.02 -2.82 18.33
CA LEU A 26 -17.33 -2.92 18.99
C LEU A 26 -17.55 -1.80 20.00
N LYS A 27 -16.56 -1.54 20.88
CA LYS A 27 -16.64 -0.43 21.84
C LYS A 27 -16.75 0.94 21.17
N GLN A 28 -16.10 1.14 20.03
CA GLN A 28 -16.25 2.37 19.25
C GLN A 28 -17.62 2.49 18.60
N ALA A 29 -18.14 1.41 18.05
CA ALA A 29 -19.46 1.35 17.44
C ALA A 29 -20.56 1.66 18.44
N ASP A 30 -20.48 1.10 19.65
CA ASP A 30 -21.41 1.40 20.75
C ASP A 30 -21.38 2.89 21.16
N LYS A 31 -20.18 3.49 21.21
CA LYS A 31 -20.03 4.92 21.54
C LYS A 31 -20.62 5.85 20.47
N ILE A 32 -20.62 5.45 19.22
CA ILE A 32 -21.12 6.21 18.07
C ILE A 32 -22.62 5.92 17.85
N GLY A 33 -23.21 4.95 18.59
CA GLY A 33 -24.63 4.65 18.53
C GLY A 33 -25.05 3.77 17.35
N ILE A 34 -24.15 2.90 16.88
CA ILE A 34 -24.48 1.92 15.82
C ILE A 34 -25.36 0.83 16.44
N GLU A 35 -26.50 0.55 15.82
CA GLU A 35 -27.42 -0.49 16.27
C GLU A 35 -26.84 -1.90 16.02
N ASN A 36 -26.89 -2.76 17.05
CA ASN A 36 -26.48 -4.16 17.02
C ASN A 36 -25.08 -4.43 16.41
N PRO A 37 -24.01 -3.78 16.88
CA PRO A 37 -22.69 -3.89 16.27
C PRO A 37 -22.11 -5.31 16.35
N SER A 38 -22.53 -6.12 17.33
CA SER A 38 -22.06 -7.51 17.50
C SER A 38 -22.59 -8.49 16.45
N SER A 39 -23.62 -8.12 15.70
CA SER A 39 -24.17 -8.94 14.62
C SER A 39 -23.45 -8.73 13.27
N LEU A 40 -22.66 -7.68 13.17
CA LEU A 40 -21.96 -7.31 11.94
C LEU A 40 -20.60 -7.99 11.83
N ARG A 41 -20.19 -8.35 10.60
CA ARG A 41 -18.82 -8.78 10.33
C ARG A 41 -17.86 -7.61 10.52
N LYS A 42 -16.59 -7.89 10.82
CA LYS A 42 -15.57 -6.85 11.04
C LYS A 42 -15.57 -5.78 9.94
N GLN A 43 -15.70 -6.18 8.68
CA GLN A 43 -15.71 -5.26 7.53
C GLN A 43 -16.97 -4.38 7.49
N ASP A 44 -18.14 -4.97 7.73
CA ASP A 44 -19.41 -4.25 7.75
C ASP A 44 -19.48 -3.27 8.93
N LEU A 45 -18.93 -3.67 10.07
CA LEU A 45 -18.81 -2.83 11.26
C LEU A 45 -17.90 -1.63 11.01
N MET A 46 -16.72 -1.83 10.41
CA MET A 46 -15.83 -0.74 10.03
C MET A 46 -16.49 0.22 9.03
N PHE A 47 -17.21 -0.33 8.05
CA PHE A 47 -17.94 0.48 7.07
C PHE A 47 -19.03 1.34 7.75
N ALA A 48 -19.79 0.78 8.68
CA ALA A 48 -20.80 1.51 9.45
C ALA A 48 -20.17 2.62 10.30
N ILE A 49 -19.05 2.34 10.99
CA ILE A 49 -18.30 3.34 11.78
C ILE A 49 -17.85 4.50 10.90
N LEU A 50 -17.22 4.19 9.76
CA LEU A 50 -16.70 5.20 8.83
C LEU A 50 -17.82 6.05 8.22
N LYS A 51 -18.97 5.42 7.91
CA LYS A 51 -20.12 6.12 7.37
C LYS A 51 -20.65 7.15 8.37
N THR A 52 -20.83 6.75 9.61
CA THR A 52 -21.32 7.64 10.69
C THR A 52 -20.35 8.81 10.95
N ILE A 53 -19.04 8.53 10.99
CA ILE A 53 -18.01 9.57 11.18
C ILE A 53 -17.96 10.54 10.00
N ALA A 54 -18.12 10.04 8.78
CA ALA A 54 -18.17 10.89 7.58
C ALA A 54 -19.44 11.77 7.55
N GLU A 55 -20.58 11.27 8.04
CA GLU A 55 -21.81 12.04 8.19
C GLU A 55 -21.67 13.17 9.23
N GLU A 56 -20.83 12.99 10.24
CA GLU A 56 -20.46 14.04 11.21
C GLU A 56 -19.51 15.11 10.68
N GLY A 57 -19.04 14.96 9.42
CA GLY A 57 -18.19 15.93 8.73
C GLY A 57 -16.69 15.83 9.06
N THR A 58 -16.26 14.75 9.73
CA THR A 58 -14.84 14.51 10.00
C THR A 58 -14.15 14.03 8.72
N PRO A 59 -13.04 14.67 8.27
CA PRO A 59 -12.31 14.22 7.09
C PRO A 59 -11.66 12.86 7.38
N ILE A 60 -11.89 11.92 6.47
CA ILE A 60 -11.32 10.58 6.55
C ILE A 60 -10.19 10.49 5.51
N THR A 61 -9.03 10.00 5.91
CA THR A 61 -7.93 9.70 5.00
C THR A 61 -7.85 8.20 4.74
N GLY A 62 -7.59 7.86 3.46
CA GLY A 62 -7.35 6.49 3.03
C GLY A 62 -6.03 6.39 2.30
N ILE A 63 -5.36 5.24 2.46
CA ILE A 63 -4.13 4.88 1.74
C ILE A 63 -4.36 3.52 1.09
N GLY A 64 -3.86 3.36 -0.13
CA GLY A 64 -3.90 2.09 -0.84
C GLY A 64 -3.05 2.12 -2.10
N VAL A 65 -2.90 0.96 -2.71
CA VAL A 65 -2.21 0.81 -3.99
C VAL A 65 -3.25 0.81 -5.11
N ILE A 66 -3.10 1.70 -6.08
CA ILE A 66 -4.06 1.82 -7.18
C ILE A 66 -3.94 0.65 -8.15
N GLU A 67 -5.09 0.07 -8.49
CA GLU A 67 -5.27 -0.83 -9.63
C GLU A 67 -6.21 -0.15 -10.63
N ILE A 68 -5.73 0.11 -11.84
CA ILE A 68 -6.51 0.76 -12.89
C ILE A 68 -7.15 -0.31 -13.75
N MET A 69 -8.47 -0.20 -13.93
CA MET A 69 -9.27 -1.11 -14.74
C MET A 69 -9.25 -0.69 -16.21
N GLN A 70 -9.61 -1.62 -17.11
CA GLN A 70 -9.66 -1.39 -18.56
C GLN A 70 -10.59 -0.22 -18.94
N ASP A 71 -11.65 0.01 -18.15
CA ASP A 71 -12.60 1.11 -18.35
C ASP A 71 -12.05 2.49 -17.91
N GLY A 72 -10.81 2.56 -17.44
CA GLY A 72 -10.11 3.78 -17.09
C GLY A 72 -10.38 4.33 -15.68
N PHE A 73 -11.25 3.73 -14.88
CA PHE A 73 -11.34 4.00 -13.44
C PHE A 73 -10.42 3.07 -12.65
N GLY A 74 -10.25 3.32 -11.36
CA GLY A 74 -9.39 2.47 -10.52
C GLY A 74 -9.92 2.29 -9.12
N PHE A 75 -9.28 1.35 -8.40
CA PHE A 75 -9.51 1.11 -6.99
C PHE A 75 -8.19 1.17 -6.23
N LEU A 76 -8.21 1.75 -5.03
CA LEU A 76 -7.10 1.62 -4.09
C LEU A 76 -7.30 0.33 -3.30
N ARG A 77 -6.37 -0.60 -3.49
CA ARG A 77 -6.34 -1.90 -2.82
C ARG A 77 -5.54 -1.82 -1.53
N SER A 78 -5.97 -2.57 -0.53
CA SER A 78 -5.30 -2.65 0.76
C SER A 78 -4.26 -3.77 0.78
N SER A 79 -3.08 -3.49 1.36
CA SER A 79 -2.06 -4.51 1.63
C SER A 79 -2.54 -5.59 2.61
N GLU A 80 -3.45 -5.25 3.52
CA GLU A 80 -4.03 -6.20 4.49
C GLU A 80 -4.88 -7.28 3.81
N SER A 81 -5.49 -6.95 2.67
CA SER A 81 -6.25 -7.90 1.84
C SER A 81 -5.39 -8.55 0.75
N ASN A 82 -4.05 -8.49 0.87
CA ASN A 82 -3.11 -8.94 -0.18
C ASN A 82 -3.44 -8.35 -1.56
N TYR A 83 -3.92 -7.10 -1.59
CA TYR A 83 -4.34 -6.37 -2.80
C TYR A 83 -5.50 -7.03 -3.57
N LEU A 84 -6.20 -7.98 -2.96
CA LEU A 84 -7.39 -8.61 -3.55
C LEU A 84 -8.59 -7.66 -3.50
N PRO A 85 -9.52 -7.76 -4.49
CA PRO A 85 -10.76 -7.00 -4.48
C PRO A 85 -11.57 -7.20 -3.20
N GLY A 86 -12.01 -6.11 -2.60
CA GLY A 86 -12.78 -6.13 -1.36
C GLY A 86 -13.84 -5.03 -1.29
N PRO A 87 -14.80 -5.14 -0.36
CA PRO A 87 -15.84 -4.13 -0.16
C PRO A 87 -15.30 -2.82 0.42
N ASP A 88 -14.09 -2.83 0.95
CA ASP A 88 -13.36 -1.71 1.57
C ASP A 88 -12.42 -0.98 0.60
N ASP A 89 -12.49 -1.33 -0.69
CA ASP A 89 -11.74 -0.64 -1.73
C ASP A 89 -12.23 0.79 -1.92
N ILE A 90 -11.31 1.68 -2.28
CA ILE A 90 -11.61 3.10 -2.49
C ILE A 90 -11.61 3.38 -3.99
N TYR A 91 -12.72 3.86 -4.51
CA TYR A 91 -12.89 4.21 -5.91
C TYR A 91 -12.10 5.46 -6.27
N VAL A 92 -11.42 5.41 -7.42
CA VAL A 92 -10.69 6.53 -8.03
C VAL A 92 -11.25 6.81 -9.42
N SER A 93 -11.67 8.05 -9.65
CA SER A 93 -12.28 8.43 -10.92
C SER A 93 -11.28 8.53 -12.07
N PRO A 94 -11.71 8.31 -13.33
CA PRO A 94 -10.83 8.45 -14.51
C PRO A 94 -10.22 9.85 -14.63
N SER A 95 -10.95 10.88 -14.22
CA SER A 95 -10.46 12.26 -14.23
C SER A 95 -9.28 12.49 -13.30
N GLN A 96 -9.31 11.87 -12.10
CA GLN A 96 -8.20 11.92 -11.15
C GLN A 96 -7.00 11.12 -11.64
N ILE A 97 -7.23 9.94 -12.21
CA ILE A 97 -6.16 9.11 -12.79
C ILE A 97 -5.42 9.87 -13.88
N LYS A 98 -6.14 10.50 -14.80
CA LYS A 98 -5.55 11.33 -15.86
C LYS A 98 -4.85 12.58 -15.33
N LYS A 99 -5.49 13.31 -14.41
CA LYS A 99 -4.96 14.56 -13.86
C LYS A 99 -3.61 14.37 -13.16
N PHE A 100 -3.45 13.27 -12.44
CA PHE A 100 -2.26 12.96 -11.65
C PHE A 100 -1.34 11.94 -12.31
N SER A 101 -1.66 11.49 -13.53
CA SER A 101 -0.90 10.48 -14.28
C SER A 101 -0.62 9.23 -13.43
N LEU A 102 -1.67 8.75 -12.72
CA LEU A 102 -1.57 7.58 -11.85
C LEU A 102 -1.35 6.32 -12.69
N ARG A 103 -0.57 5.40 -12.15
CA ARG A 103 -0.27 4.10 -12.76
C ARG A 103 -0.62 2.98 -11.80
N THR A 104 -1.03 1.85 -12.32
CA THR A 104 -1.22 0.64 -11.51
C THR A 104 0.05 0.34 -10.73
N GLY A 105 -0.09 0.15 -9.41
CA GLY A 105 1.03 -0.05 -8.49
C GLY A 105 1.46 1.20 -7.72
N ASP A 106 0.94 2.40 -8.05
CA ASP A 106 1.22 3.60 -7.25
C ASP A 106 0.54 3.52 -5.88
N SER A 107 1.26 3.87 -4.83
CA SER A 107 0.69 4.08 -3.50
C SER A 107 0.09 5.48 -3.42
N VAL A 108 -1.21 5.56 -3.17
CA VAL A 108 -1.95 6.83 -3.14
C VAL A 108 -2.54 7.06 -1.76
N GLU A 109 -2.28 8.25 -1.21
CA GLU A 109 -2.85 8.75 0.05
C GLU A 109 -3.73 9.96 -0.24
N GLY A 110 -4.94 9.97 0.33
CA GLY A 110 -5.84 11.08 0.10
C GLY A 110 -7.08 11.08 0.98
N GLU A 111 -7.86 12.14 0.87
CA GLU A 111 -9.13 12.30 1.55
C GLU A 111 -10.23 11.52 0.80
N ILE A 112 -11.01 10.77 1.56
CA ILE A 112 -12.10 9.96 1.04
C ILE A 112 -13.44 10.43 1.55
N ARG A 113 -14.50 10.17 0.79
CA ARG A 113 -15.88 10.39 1.20
C ARG A 113 -16.66 9.08 1.31
N SER A 114 -17.68 9.08 2.12
CA SER A 114 -18.64 7.99 2.19
C SER A 114 -19.37 7.80 0.85
N PRO A 115 -19.82 6.56 0.57
CA PRO A 115 -20.64 6.28 -0.60
C PRO A 115 -21.94 7.08 -0.56
N LYS A 116 -22.34 7.63 -1.71
CA LYS A 116 -23.67 8.21 -1.91
C LYS A 116 -24.71 7.12 -2.11
N GLN A 117 -25.99 7.53 -2.09
CA GLN A 117 -27.08 6.60 -2.36
C GLN A 117 -26.91 5.93 -3.74
N GLY A 118 -26.79 4.60 -3.74
CA GLY A 118 -26.51 3.80 -4.95
C GLY A 118 -25.03 3.49 -5.21
N GLU A 119 -24.08 4.10 -4.51
CA GLU A 119 -22.66 3.76 -4.58
C GLU A 119 -22.30 2.68 -3.55
N ARG A 120 -21.39 1.77 -3.91
CA ARG A 120 -20.95 0.67 -3.04
C ARG A 120 -19.64 0.96 -2.32
N TYR A 121 -18.79 1.83 -2.88
CA TYR A 121 -17.41 2.05 -2.44
C TYR A 121 -17.22 3.48 -1.94
N PHE A 122 -16.29 3.65 -1.01
CA PHE A 122 -15.75 4.96 -0.71
C PHE A 122 -15.10 5.56 -1.96
N ALA A 123 -15.12 6.86 -2.10
CA ALA A 123 -14.51 7.53 -3.24
C ALA A 123 -13.46 8.53 -2.77
N ILE A 124 -12.31 8.56 -3.44
CA ILE A 124 -11.29 9.56 -3.17
C ILE A 124 -11.76 10.92 -3.69
N ILE A 125 -11.66 11.96 -2.85
CA ILE A 125 -12.00 13.33 -3.20
C ILE A 125 -10.75 14.08 -3.61
N LYS A 126 -9.69 13.97 -2.78
CA LYS A 126 -8.45 14.71 -2.95
C LYS A 126 -7.27 13.80 -2.70
N ILE A 127 -6.32 13.82 -3.62
CA ILE A 127 -5.06 13.10 -3.49
C ILE A 127 -4.05 14.04 -2.85
N ASN A 128 -3.45 13.61 -1.75
CA ASN A 128 -2.47 14.37 -0.98
C ASN A 128 -1.05 13.92 -1.33
N LYS A 129 -0.79 12.60 -1.41
CA LYS A 129 0.52 12.04 -1.74
C LYS A 129 0.41 10.88 -2.71
N ILE A 130 1.45 10.70 -3.50
CA ILE A 130 1.65 9.58 -4.43
C ILE A 130 3.05 9.02 -4.18
N ASN A 131 3.17 7.74 -3.85
CA ASN A 131 4.44 7.07 -3.51
C ASN A 131 5.22 7.77 -2.39
N GLY A 132 4.50 8.39 -1.43
CA GLY A 132 5.10 9.13 -0.32
C GLY A 132 5.52 10.57 -0.64
N GLU A 133 5.50 10.96 -1.90
CA GLU A 133 5.85 12.31 -2.37
C GLU A 133 4.63 13.19 -2.60
N ASN A 134 4.82 14.50 -2.55
CA ASN A 134 3.78 15.45 -2.88
C ASN A 134 3.41 15.35 -4.38
N VAL A 135 2.13 15.55 -4.67
CA VAL A 135 1.55 15.41 -6.02
C VAL A 135 2.29 16.19 -7.11
N ASP A 136 2.85 17.37 -6.78
CA ASP A 136 3.55 18.21 -7.76
C ASP A 136 4.89 17.64 -8.20
N GLN A 137 5.55 16.84 -7.37
CA GLN A 137 6.84 16.23 -7.66
C GLN A 137 6.70 15.00 -8.57
N VAL A 138 5.52 14.38 -8.57
CA VAL A 138 5.26 13.11 -9.28
C VAL A 138 4.90 13.31 -10.76
N LYS A 139 4.56 14.51 -11.18
CA LYS A 139 4.07 14.81 -12.56
C LYS A 139 5.06 14.45 -13.67
N ASN A 140 6.36 14.52 -13.41
CA ASN A 140 7.42 14.34 -14.42
C ASN A 140 8.12 12.98 -14.32
N ARG A 141 7.41 11.94 -13.90
CA ARG A 141 7.98 10.59 -13.80
C ARG A 141 8.28 10.00 -15.18
N VAL A 142 9.51 9.52 -15.37
CA VAL A 142 9.88 8.72 -16.54
C VAL A 142 9.23 7.34 -16.42
N ASN A 143 8.70 6.80 -17.53
CA ASN A 143 8.20 5.43 -17.56
C ASN A 143 9.37 4.45 -17.51
N PHE A 144 9.12 3.25 -16.98
CA PHE A 144 10.14 2.21 -16.94
C PHE A 144 10.60 1.82 -18.37
N GLU A 145 9.66 1.75 -19.31
CA GLU A 145 9.93 1.43 -20.71
C GLU A 145 10.78 2.49 -21.43
N ASP A 146 10.75 3.73 -20.95
CA ASP A 146 11.52 4.86 -21.50
C ASP A 146 12.95 4.94 -20.92
N LEU A 147 13.28 4.09 -19.92
CA LEU A 147 14.61 4.06 -19.32
C LEU A 147 15.61 3.40 -20.28
N THR A 148 16.78 4.01 -20.40
CA THR A 148 17.90 3.42 -21.16
C THR A 148 18.46 2.21 -20.40
N PRO A 149 18.45 1.00 -20.98
CA PRO A 149 19.04 -0.15 -20.34
C PRO A 149 20.58 -0.01 -20.28
N LEU A 150 21.13 -0.21 -19.09
CA LEU A 150 22.57 -0.18 -18.85
C LEU A 150 23.06 -1.57 -18.48
N TYR A 151 24.31 -1.87 -18.83
CA TYR A 151 25.00 -3.02 -18.27
C TYR A 151 25.27 -2.79 -16.76
N PRO A 152 25.31 -3.86 -15.95
CA PRO A 152 25.62 -3.72 -14.52
C PRO A 152 27.07 -3.24 -14.35
N ASP A 153 27.23 -2.00 -13.94
CA ASP A 153 28.51 -1.32 -13.71
C ASP A 153 28.92 -1.31 -12.23
N SER A 154 27.98 -1.58 -11.36
CA SER A 154 28.18 -1.62 -9.91
C SER A 154 28.10 -3.05 -9.38
N ARG A 155 29.20 -3.53 -8.79
CA ARG A 155 29.35 -4.89 -8.28
C ARG A 155 28.81 -5.02 -6.86
N PHE A 156 28.18 -6.16 -6.53
CA PHE A 156 28.04 -6.61 -5.16
C PHE A 156 29.37 -7.21 -4.69
N LYS A 157 29.90 -6.74 -3.55
CA LYS A 157 31.03 -7.34 -2.88
C LYS A 157 30.49 -8.39 -1.90
N LEU A 158 30.62 -9.66 -2.21
CA LEU A 158 30.14 -10.76 -1.36
C LEU A 158 31.13 -11.05 -0.24
N GLU A 159 32.45 -10.98 -0.53
CA GLU A 159 33.48 -11.17 0.48
C GLU A 159 33.36 -10.13 1.59
N GLN A 160 33.08 -10.58 2.81
CA GLN A 160 32.98 -9.75 3.99
C GLN A 160 34.32 -9.67 4.71
N GLU A 161 34.62 -8.52 5.33
CA GLU A 161 35.80 -8.30 6.18
C GLU A 161 35.56 -8.97 7.55
N LYS A 162 35.63 -10.32 7.58
CA LYS A 162 35.55 -11.13 8.80
C LYS A 162 36.92 -11.66 9.14
N PRO A 163 37.19 -11.99 10.44
CA PRO A 163 38.45 -12.60 10.84
C PRO A 163 38.76 -13.93 10.12
N MET A 164 37.74 -14.66 9.68
CA MET A 164 37.84 -15.82 8.80
C MET A 164 36.85 -15.61 7.63
N PRO A 165 37.31 -15.05 6.51
CA PRO A 165 36.46 -14.89 5.32
C PRO A 165 36.05 -16.24 4.74
N ASP A 166 34.79 -16.35 4.31
CA ASP A 166 34.33 -17.54 3.60
C ASP A 166 35.03 -17.61 2.23
N LEU A 167 35.73 -18.70 1.99
CA LEU A 167 36.43 -18.90 0.72
C LEU A 167 35.47 -18.95 -0.47
N THR A 168 34.24 -19.39 -0.26
CA THR A 168 33.18 -19.46 -1.28
C THR A 168 32.81 -18.10 -1.81
N GLU A 169 32.54 -17.13 -0.91
CA GLU A 169 32.22 -15.76 -1.26
C GLU A 169 33.34 -15.12 -2.10
N ARG A 170 34.59 -15.32 -1.68
CA ARG A 170 35.75 -14.83 -2.39
C ARG A 170 35.94 -15.45 -3.76
N ILE A 171 35.72 -16.76 -3.91
CA ILE A 171 35.81 -17.45 -5.20
C ILE A 171 34.76 -16.91 -6.17
N ILE A 172 33.52 -16.71 -5.70
CA ILE A 172 32.45 -16.15 -6.53
C ILE A 172 32.79 -14.73 -6.98
N ASP A 173 33.28 -13.88 -6.06
CA ASP A 173 33.67 -12.51 -6.40
C ASP A 173 34.79 -12.41 -7.43
N ILE A 174 35.66 -13.42 -7.51
CA ILE A 174 36.78 -13.45 -8.47
C ILE A 174 36.34 -14.06 -9.80
N ILE A 175 35.62 -15.20 -9.77
CA ILE A 175 35.33 -15.99 -10.96
C ILE A 175 34.03 -15.56 -11.65
N ALA A 176 33.00 -15.22 -10.85
CA ALA A 176 31.65 -14.89 -11.34
C ALA A 176 31.08 -13.70 -10.59
N PRO A 177 31.70 -12.50 -10.70
CA PRO A 177 31.24 -11.32 -9.95
C PRO A 177 29.80 -10.97 -10.32
N LEU A 178 29.00 -10.64 -9.29
CA LEU A 178 27.60 -10.30 -9.41
C LEU A 178 27.41 -8.77 -9.45
N GLY A 179 26.85 -8.25 -10.53
CA GLY A 179 26.49 -6.85 -10.68
C GLY A 179 25.05 -6.56 -10.20
N LYS A 180 24.82 -5.33 -9.72
CA LYS A 180 23.46 -4.87 -9.35
C LYS A 180 22.54 -4.87 -10.57
N GLY A 181 21.39 -5.55 -10.45
CA GLY A 181 20.45 -5.75 -11.57
C GLY A 181 20.79 -6.93 -12.49
N GLN A 182 21.91 -7.63 -12.28
CA GLN A 182 22.28 -8.80 -13.06
C GLN A 182 21.47 -10.03 -12.65
N ARG A 183 21.14 -10.88 -13.62
CA ARG A 183 20.53 -12.19 -13.38
C ARG A 183 21.64 -13.25 -13.46
N GLN A 184 21.83 -14.00 -12.39
CA GLN A 184 22.75 -15.13 -12.34
C GLN A 184 22.00 -16.45 -12.13
N LEU A 185 22.54 -17.53 -12.65
CA LEU A 185 22.03 -18.88 -12.48
C LEU A 185 23.03 -19.71 -11.68
N ILE A 186 22.61 -20.24 -10.54
CA ILE A 186 23.39 -21.18 -9.75
C ILE A 186 22.96 -22.59 -10.12
N VAL A 187 23.84 -23.31 -10.80
CA VAL A 187 23.63 -24.72 -11.21
C VAL A 187 24.44 -25.62 -10.31
N ALA A 188 23.77 -26.45 -9.53
CA ALA A 188 24.41 -27.41 -8.64
C ALA A 188 23.47 -28.60 -8.36
N GLN A 189 24.04 -29.74 -7.99
CA GLN A 189 23.28 -30.92 -7.60
C GLN A 189 22.46 -30.66 -6.32
N PRO A 190 21.42 -31.46 -6.03
CA PRO A 190 20.71 -31.38 -4.75
C PRO A 190 21.69 -31.54 -3.58
N PHE A 191 21.43 -30.85 -2.47
CA PHE A 191 22.21 -30.89 -1.21
C PHE A 191 23.67 -30.41 -1.29
N THR A 192 24.09 -29.71 -2.32
CA THR A 192 25.47 -29.20 -2.47
C THR A 192 25.67 -27.75 -1.97
N GLY A 193 24.76 -27.23 -1.17
CA GLY A 193 24.92 -25.90 -0.52
C GLY A 193 24.41 -24.71 -1.33
N LYS A 194 23.55 -24.91 -2.37
CA LYS A 194 22.96 -23.79 -3.13
C LYS A 194 22.30 -22.72 -2.27
N THR A 195 21.50 -23.15 -1.29
CA THR A 195 20.78 -22.24 -0.39
C THR A 195 21.73 -21.53 0.60
N ILE A 196 22.91 -22.10 0.87
CA ILE A 196 23.90 -21.46 1.76
C ILE A 196 24.58 -20.29 1.03
N ILE A 197 24.72 -20.40 -0.31
CA ILE A 197 25.31 -19.34 -1.14
C ILE A 197 24.32 -18.17 -1.32
N MET A 198 23.01 -18.45 -1.35
CA MET A 198 21.96 -17.43 -1.48
C MET A 198 21.66 -16.72 -0.16
#